data_d1daa9711f29a60124f834080ab819b9
#
_entry.id   d1daa9711f29a60124f834080ab819b9
#
_cell.length_a   1.000
_cell.length_b   1.000
_cell.length_c   1.000
_cell.angle_alpha   90.00
_cell.angle_beta   90.00
_cell.angle_gamma   90.00
#
_symmetry.space_group_name_H-M   'P 1'
#
loop_
_entity.id
_entity.type
_entity.pdbx_description
1 polymer ?
#
loop_
_entity_poly.entity_id
_entity_poly.type
_entity_poly.pdbx_seq_one_letter_code
_entity_poly.pdbx_strand_id
1 'polypeptide(L)'
;MFFNSQYHSDAFLNELPKFLKTFPDYNNLETVELIRKKSSVLPLALDLKKLDEHKPAKIEKPNRAVVLWNHRWEYDKNPELFFNTLFELAEHGIDFKLVVLGENYEKRPPIFDIAKEKLADKILHFGCAETFDDYCKWMWMADVLPVTSVQDFFGGSVVEAMYCNVVPFLPKRLAYPEHIPAEFHATFFYDEEDFAAKLQRRIMDVKYLRVMDTKQYASKYDWSNMVSIYDEAMEKVISGLVN
;
A
#
# COMPACT_ATOMS: atom_id res chain seq x y z
N MET A 1 19.40 7.96 -12.50
CA MET A 1 18.78 6.99 -11.56
C MET A 1 17.28 7.30 -11.48
N PHE A 2 16.41 6.28 -11.46
CA PHE A 2 14.97 6.47 -11.30
C PHE A 2 14.52 5.98 -9.94
N PHE A 3 13.63 6.74 -9.29
CA PHE A 3 13.01 6.42 -8.00
C PHE A 3 11.51 6.25 -8.16
N ASN A 4 10.90 5.36 -7.38
CA ASN A 4 9.49 5.02 -7.50
C ASN A 4 8.54 6.13 -7.00
N SER A 5 9.05 7.05 -6.16
CA SER A 5 8.31 8.16 -5.58
C SER A 5 9.27 9.30 -5.21
N GLN A 6 8.74 10.47 -4.96
CA GLN A 6 9.53 11.59 -4.43
C GLN A 6 10.07 11.25 -3.04
N TYR A 7 9.25 10.62 -2.19
CA TYR A 7 9.70 10.13 -0.88
C TYR A 7 10.90 9.19 -1.00
N HIS A 8 10.88 8.24 -1.95
CA HIS A 8 12.00 7.31 -2.17
C HIS A 8 13.28 8.07 -2.56
N SER A 9 13.16 9.02 -3.49
CA SER A 9 14.27 9.88 -3.91
C SER A 9 14.85 10.66 -2.73
N ASP A 10 13.99 11.32 -1.96
CA ASP A 10 14.41 12.15 -0.84
C ASP A 10 15.03 11.31 0.29
N ALA A 11 14.42 10.17 0.62
CA ALA A 11 14.96 9.26 1.62
C ALA A 11 16.36 8.76 1.23
N PHE A 12 16.54 8.31 -0.01
CA PHE A 12 17.85 7.84 -0.48
C PHE A 12 18.89 8.95 -0.47
N LEU A 13 18.57 10.11 -1.07
CA LEU A 13 19.53 11.21 -1.21
C LEU A 13 19.88 11.89 0.12
N ASN A 14 19.00 11.83 1.12
CA ASN A 14 19.26 12.34 2.47
C ASN A 14 20.09 11.36 3.31
N GLU A 15 19.94 10.06 3.11
CA GLU A 15 20.70 9.04 3.85
C GLU A 15 22.06 8.75 3.22
N LEU A 16 22.21 8.91 1.89
CA LEU A 16 23.45 8.62 1.18
C LEU A 16 24.69 9.34 1.75
N PRO A 17 24.65 10.65 2.09
CA PRO A 17 25.80 11.32 2.70
C PRO A 17 26.16 10.76 4.08
N LYS A 18 25.19 10.33 4.86
CA LYS A 18 25.42 9.72 6.18
C LYS A 18 26.11 8.37 6.02
N PHE A 19 25.61 7.55 5.11
CA PHE A 19 26.22 6.26 4.78
C PHE A 19 27.64 6.41 4.27
N LEU A 20 27.91 7.32 3.32
CA LEU A 20 29.25 7.56 2.80
C LEU A 20 30.25 8.02 3.89
N LYS A 21 29.79 8.80 4.86
CA LYS A 21 30.64 9.26 6.00
C LYS A 21 31.05 8.13 6.95
N THR A 22 30.44 6.95 6.87
CA THR A 22 30.90 5.78 7.66
C THR A 22 32.25 5.24 7.19
N PHE A 23 32.66 5.58 5.96
CA PHE A 23 33.97 5.21 5.43
C PHE A 23 35.00 6.30 5.78
N PRO A 24 36.12 5.97 6.41
CA PRO A 24 37.11 6.97 6.83
C PRO A 24 37.85 7.63 5.68
N ASP A 25 38.03 6.90 4.57
CA ASP A 25 38.74 7.34 3.38
C ASP A 25 37.88 7.18 2.12
N TYR A 26 38.11 8.04 1.13
CA TYR A 26 37.44 7.96 -0.19
C TYR A 26 35.91 7.94 -0.12
N ASN A 27 35.32 8.75 0.77
CA ASN A 27 33.88 8.77 0.98
C ASN A 27 33.07 9.39 -0.20
N ASN A 28 33.75 10.06 -1.14
CA ASN A 28 33.15 10.58 -2.40
C ASN A 28 31.88 11.42 -2.20
N LEU A 29 31.79 12.22 -1.14
CA LEU A 29 30.62 13.04 -0.81
C LEU A 29 30.20 13.98 -1.93
N GLU A 30 31.15 14.42 -2.78
CA GLU A 30 30.90 15.27 -3.95
C GLU A 30 30.03 14.57 -5.01
N THR A 31 30.00 13.23 -5.01
CA THR A 31 29.16 12.47 -5.97
C THR A 31 27.68 12.54 -5.66
N VAL A 32 27.29 12.90 -4.43
CA VAL A 32 25.87 12.98 -4.03
C VAL A 32 25.11 13.98 -4.88
N GLU A 33 25.68 15.17 -5.11
CA GLU A 33 25.04 16.19 -5.95
C GLU A 33 25.03 15.79 -7.45
N LEU A 34 26.00 15.03 -7.90
CA LEU A 34 26.01 14.47 -9.25
C LEU A 34 24.91 13.42 -9.43
N ILE A 35 24.70 12.58 -8.41
CA ILE A 35 23.61 11.59 -8.39
C ILE A 35 22.25 12.31 -8.36
N ARG A 36 22.09 13.33 -7.49
CA ARG A 36 20.87 14.12 -7.41
C ARG A 36 20.48 14.71 -8.77
N LYS A 37 21.43 15.35 -9.47
CA LYS A 37 21.20 15.92 -10.80
C LYS A 37 20.82 14.90 -11.88
N LYS A 38 21.27 13.65 -11.74
CA LYS A 38 21.01 12.54 -12.67
C LYS A 38 19.85 11.65 -12.21
N SER A 39 19.08 12.11 -11.23
CA SER A 39 17.95 11.37 -10.65
C SER A 39 16.62 12.03 -11.00
N SER A 40 15.61 11.20 -11.19
CA SER A 40 14.25 11.62 -11.39
C SER A 40 13.27 10.62 -10.79
N VAL A 41 12.03 11.04 -10.59
CA VAL A 41 10.96 10.14 -10.15
C VAL A 41 10.30 9.52 -11.38
N LEU A 42 10.19 8.21 -11.38
CA LEU A 42 9.45 7.42 -12.37
C LEU A 42 8.63 6.40 -11.57
N PRO A 43 7.35 6.68 -11.30
CA PRO A 43 6.51 5.79 -10.51
C PRO A 43 6.39 4.40 -11.14
N LEU A 44 6.15 3.39 -10.30
CA LEU A 44 5.93 2.03 -10.80
C LEU A 44 4.67 1.98 -11.64
N ALA A 45 4.78 1.41 -12.81
CA ALA A 45 3.65 1.00 -13.62
C ALA A 45 3.16 -0.38 -13.17
N LEU A 46 1.85 -0.53 -13.05
CA LEU A 46 1.19 -1.76 -12.62
C LEU A 46 0.20 -2.21 -13.68
N ASP A 47 0.03 -3.52 -13.84
CA ASP A 47 -0.98 -4.10 -14.74
C ASP A 47 -2.35 -4.12 -14.04
N LEU A 48 -2.92 -2.91 -13.85
CA LEU A 48 -4.14 -2.74 -13.07
C LEU A 48 -5.38 -3.23 -13.84
N LYS A 49 -5.39 -3.13 -15.16
CA LYS A 49 -6.51 -3.61 -16.00
C LYS A 49 -6.70 -5.12 -15.88
N LYS A 50 -5.65 -5.86 -15.60
CA LYS A 50 -5.74 -7.28 -15.33
C LYS A 50 -6.67 -7.59 -14.15
N LEU A 51 -6.75 -6.70 -13.15
CA LEU A 51 -7.70 -6.84 -12.04
C LEU A 51 -9.16 -6.73 -12.50
N ASP A 52 -9.45 -5.96 -13.56
CA ASP A 52 -10.81 -5.91 -14.16
C ASP A 52 -11.12 -7.18 -14.95
N GLU A 53 -10.14 -7.73 -15.69
CA GLU A 53 -10.30 -8.96 -16.47
C GLU A 53 -10.66 -10.17 -15.60
N HIS A 54 -10.13 -10.20 -14.37
CA HIS A 54 -10.36 -11.25 -13.38
C HIS A 54 -11.38 -10.85 -12.30
N LYS A 55 -12.14 -9.77 -12.53
CA LYS A 55 -13.20 -9.37 -11.61
C LYS A 55 -14.33 -10.40 -11.61
N PRO A 56 -14.74 -10.94 -10.46
CA PRO A 56 -15.86 -11.85 -10.40
C PRO A 56 -17.14 -11.24 -10.97
N ALA A 57 -17.86 -12.01 -11.79
CA ALA A 57 -19.13 -11.56 -12.39
C ALA A 57 -20.19 -11.17 -11.34
N LYS A 58 -20.13 -11.78 -10.16
CA LYS A 58 -20.97 -11.46 -9.00
C LYS A 58 -20.13 -11.42 -7.74
N ILE A 59 -20.25 -10.31 -7.00
CA ILE A 59 -19.58 -10.12 -5.71
C ILE A 59 -20.66 -9.96 -4.65
N GLU A 60 -20.82 -10.97 -3.82
CA GLU A 60 -21.78 -10.92 -2.71
C GLU A 60 -21.05 -10.46 -1.45
N LYS A 61 -20.99 -9.13 -1.26
CA LYS A 61 -20.39 -8.55 -0.06
C LYS A 61 -21.30 -8.78 1.15
N PRO A 62 -20.74 -9.17 2.31
CA PRO A 62 -21.51 -9.29 3.55
C PRO A 62 -22.07 -7.91 3.95
N ASN A 63 -23.11 -7.87 4.81
CA ASN A 63 -23.67 -6.62 5.32
C ASN A 63 -22.73 -5.86 6.29
N ARG A 64 -21.51 -6.34 6.46
CA ARG A 64 -20.45 -5.83 7.34
C ARG A 64 -19.28 -5.39 6.51
N ALA A 65 -18.47 -4.48 7.01
CA ALA A 65 -17.24 -4.09 6.34
C ALA A 65 -16.26 -5.28 6.26
N VAL A 66 -15.63 -5.42 5.11
CA VAL A 66 -14.54 -6.37 4.89
C VAL A 66 -13.23 -5.61 4.98
N VAL A 67 -12.48 -5.87 6.05
CA VAL A 67 -11.15 -5.31 6.28
C VAL A 67 -10.13 -6.15 5.55
N LEU A 68 -9.22 -5.51 4.83
CA LEU A 68 -8.19 -6.15 4.02
C LEU A 68 -6.80 -5.95 4.64
N TRP A 69 -6.01 -7.00 4.63
CA TRP A 69 -4.55 -6.96 4.67
C TRP A 69 -4.03 -7.60 3.38
N ASN A 70 -3.29 -6.86 2.55
CA ASN A 70 -2.68 -7.36 1.32
C ASN A 70 -1.19 -7.04 1.22
N HIS A 71 -0.50 -7.06 2.35
CA HIS A 71 0.94 -6.86 2.45
C HIS A 71 1.67 -8.17 2.74
N ARG A 72 2.97 -8.20 2.45
CA ARG A 72 3.84 -9.29 2.93
C ARG A 72 3.75 -9.39 4.46
N TRP A 73 3.93 -10.59 4.97
CA TRP A 73 3.87 -10.85 6.42
C TRP A 73 5.22 -10.56 7.07
N GLU A 74 5.59 -9.29 7.08
CA GLU A 74 6.87 -8.79 7.56
C GLU A 74 6.70 -7.69 8.61
N TYR A 75 7.73 -7.51 9.44
CA TYR A 75 7.71 -6.53 10.54
C TYR A 75 7.60 -5.07 10.08
N ASP A 76 8.14 -4.76 8.91
CA ASP A 76 8.09 -3.41 8.33
C ASP A 76 6.67 -2.97 7.93
N LYS A 77 5.72 -3.90 7.87
CA LYS A 77 4.29 -3.62 7.64
C LYS A 77 3.52 -3.36 8.95
N ASN A 78 4.21 -3.50 10.10
CA ASN A 78 3.67 -3.27 11.45
C ASN A 78 2.33 -4.00 11.68
N PRO A 79 2.31 -5.35 11.50
CA PRO A 79 1.11 -6.14 11.70
C PRO A 79 0.60 -6.10 13.13
N GLU A 80 1.47 -5.81 14.12
CA GLU A 80 1.10 -5.64 15.52
C GLU A 80 0.08 -4.53 15.70
N LEU A 81 0.31 -3.35 15.14
CA LEU A 81 -0.65 -2.24 15.21
C LEU A 81 -1.97 -2.62 14.55
N PHE A 82 -1.91 -3.24 13.37
CA PHE A 82 -3.10 -3.66 12.64
C PHE A 82 -3.95 -4.66 13.43
N PHE A 83 -3.35 -5.77 13.84
CA PHE A 83 -4.11 -6.84 14.50
C PHE A 83 -4.52 -6.49 15.92
N ASN A 84 -3.68 -5.81 16.72
CA ASN A 84 -4.07 -5.38 18.07
C ASN A 84 -5.27 -4.45 18.01
N THR A 85 -5.31 -3.51 17.06
CA THR A 85 -6.49 -2.67 16.86
C THR A 85 -7.74 -3.50 16.50
N LEU A 86 -7.62 -4.49 15.63
CA LEU A 86 -8.75 -5.36 15.31
C LEU A 86 -9.20 -6.22 16.49
N PHE A 87 -8.29 -6.65 17.36
CA PHE A 87 -8.65 -7.34 18.60
C PHE A 87 -9.49 -6.44 19.52
N GLU A 88 -9.02 -5.21 19.75
CA GLU A 88 -9.75 -4.22 20.57
C GLU A 88 -11.14 -3.95 19.98
N LEU A 89 -11.25 -3.75 18.67
CA LEU A 89 -12.53 -3.53 18.01
C LEU A 89 -13.47 -4.74 18.16
N ALA A 90 -12.95 -5.95 18.02
CA ALA A 90 -13.73 -7.17 18.21
C ALA A 90 -14.22 -7.33 19.67
N GLU A 91 -13.37 -7.07 20.65
CA GLU A 91 -13.69 -7.07 22.08
C GLU A 91 -14.76 -6.03 22.44
N HIS A 92 -14.77 -4.89 21.76
CA HIS A 92 -15.82 -3.87 21.89
C HIS A 92 -17.10 -4.18 21.09
N GLY A 93 -17.20 -5.39 20.50
CA GLY A 93 -18.40 -5.82 19.79
C GLY A 93 -18.57 -5.21 18.39
N ILE A 94 -17.52 -4.60 17.83
CA ILE A 94 -17.56 -4.09 16.46
C ILE A 94 -17.52 -5.28 15.48
N ASP A 95 -18.49 -5.30 14.58
CA ASP A 95 -18.67 -6.40 13.66
C ASP A 95 -18.06 -6.09 12.29
N PHE A 96 -17.13 -6.94 11.85
CA PHE A 96 -16.45 -6.86 10.56
C PHE A 96 -16.10 -8.25 10.05
N LYS A 97 -15.70 -8.34 8.80
CA LYS A 97 -15.04 -9.52 8.23
C LYS A 97 -13.61 -9.17 7.86
N LEU A 98 -12.76 -10.19 7.79
CA LEU A 98 -11.32 -10.03 7.60
C LEU A 98 -10.82 -10.90 6.45
N VAL A 99 -10.08 -10.29 5.56
CA VAL A 99 -9.30 -10.94 4.51
C VAL A 99 -7.83 -10.61 4.75
N VAL A 100 -7.01 -11.62 4.95
CA VAL A 100 -5.56 -11.50 5.11
C VAL A 100 -4.89 -12.21 3.94
N LEU A 101 -4.40 -11.43 2.99
CA LEU A 101 -3.60 -11.89 1.87
C LEU A 101 -2.11 -11.73 2.18
N GLY A 102 -1.28 -12.40 1.41
CA GLY A 102 0.18 -12.28 1.46
C GLY A 102 0.89 -13.60 1.63
N GLU A 103 2.17 -13.57 1.31
CA GLU A 103 3.01 -14.76 1.43
C GLU A 103 3.33 -15.06 2.89
N ASN A 104 3.24 -16.34 3.19
CA ASN A 104 3.53 -16.92 4.48
C ASN A 104 4.97 -17.45 4.50
N TYR A 105 5.91 -16.60 4.92
CA TYR A 105 7.29 -17.03 5.11
C TYR A 105 7.46 -17.79 6.42
N GLU A 106 8.47 -18.68 6.49
CA GLU A 106 8.80 -19.44 7.72
C GLU A 106 9.10 -18.54 8.92
N LYS A 107 9.67 -17.34 8.67
CA LYS A 107 9.98 -16.33 9.70
C LYS A 107 9.03 -15.14 9.60
N ARG A 108 7.76 -15.34 9.96
CA ARG A 108 6.76 -14.27 10.04
C ARG A 108 6.57 -13.78 11.47
N PRO A 109 6.05 -12.54 11.66
CA PRO A 109 5.63 -12.08 12.99
C PRO A 109 4.59 -13.03 13.63
N PRO A 110 4.77 -13.41 14.90
CA PRO A 110 3.85 -14.36 15.59
C PRO A 110 2.42 -13.85 15.68
N ILE A 111 2.20 -12.54 15.58
CA ILE A 111 0.87 -11.92 15.64
C ILE A 111 -0.10 -12.50 14.62
N PHE A 112 0.38 -12.99 13.47
CA PHE A 112 -0.49 -13.63 12.46
C PHE A 112 -1.14 -14.92 12.98
N ASP A 113 -0.41 -15.74 13.75
CA ASP A 113 -0.96 -16.96 14.33
C ASP A 113 -1.97 -16.62 15.43
N ILE A 114 -1.67 -15.65 16.26
CA ILE A 114 -2.57 -15.13 17.29
C ILE A 114 -3.86 -14.58 16.64
N ALA A 115 -3.72 -13.84 15.54
CA ALA A 115 -4.86 -13.27 14.82
C ALA A 115 -5.74 -14.34 14.20
N LYS A 116 -5.14 -15.39 13.65
CA LYS A 116 -5.87 -16.53 13.10
C LYS A 116 -6.76 -17.23 14.14
N GLU A 117 -6.30 -17.31 15.37
CA GLU A 117 -7.07 -17.87 16.49
C GLU A 117 -8.12 -16.89 17.03
N LYS A 118 -7.69 -15.67 17.40
CA LYS A 118 -8.56 -14.68 18.07
C LYS A 118 -9.68 -14.15 17.18
N LEU A 119 -9.47 -14.08 15.86
CA LEU A 119 -10.44 -13.54 14.89
C LEU A 119 -11.04 -14.63 14.00
N ALA A 120 -10.98 -15.90 14.39
CA ALA A 120 -11.39 -17.03 13.58
C ALA A 120 -12.82 -16.90 13.00
N ASP A 121 -13.76 -16.35 13.77
CA ASP A 121 -15.17 -16.12 13.39
C ASP A 121 -15.34 -14.97 12.36
N LYS A 122 -14.33 -14.12 12.21
CA LYS A 122 -14.35 -12.95 11.31
C LYS A 122 -13.62 -13.20 9.99
N ILE A 123 -12.75 -14.21 9.94
CA ILE A 123 -11.88 -14.50 8.80
C ILE A 123 -12.69 -15.08 7.63
N LEU A 124 -12.57 -14.45 6.46
CA LEU A 124 -13.05 -14.98 5.18
C LEU A 124 -11.93 -15.67 4.41
N HIS A 125 -10.70 -15.15 4.52
CA HIS A 125 -9.51 -15.75 3.92
C HIS A 125 -8.28 -15.38 4.75
N PHE A 126 -7.31 -16.33 4.81
CA PHE A 126 -6.08 -16.12 5.58
C PHE A 126 -4.92 -16.89 4.94
N GLY A 127 -4.05 -16.18 4.24
CA GLY A 127 -2.87 -16.74 3.59
C GLY A 127 -2.65 -16.27 2.17
N CYS A 128 -1.81 -16.98 1.43
CA CYS A 128 -1.60 -16.75 0.01
C CYS A 128 -2.86 -17.13 -0.78
N ALA A 129 -3.23 -16.35 -1.77
CA ALA A 129 -4.24 -16.76 -2.75
C ALA A 129 -3.65 -17.84 -3.66
N GLU A 130 -4.40 -18.91 -3.92
CA GLU A 130 -3.92 -20.04 -4.73
C GLU A 130 -3.78 -19.67 -6.21
N THR A 131 -4.66 -18.80 -6.67
CA THR A 131 -4.67 -18.31 -8.06
C THR A 131 -4.80 -16.79 -8.10
N PHE A 132 -4.51 -16.18 -9.26
CA PHE A 132 -4.76 -14.76 -9.46
C PHE A 132 -6.26 -14.42 -9.41
N ASP A 133 -7.14 -15.32 -9.87
CA ASP A 133 -8.60 -15.18 -9.73
C ASP A 133 -9.03 -15.09 -8.27
N ASP A 134 -8.45 -15.94 -7.40
CA ASP A 134 -8.72 -15.88 -5.96
C ASP A 134 -8.20 -14.59 -5.34
N TYR A 135 -7.01 -14.14 -5.75
CA TYR A 135 -6.50 -12.82 -5.33
C TYR A 135 -7.46 -11.71 -5.71
N CYS A 136 -7.88 -11.67 -6.96
CA CYS A 136 -8.83 -10.67 -7.48
C CYS A 136 -10.18 -10.74 -6.75
N LYS A 137 -10.68 -11.94 -6.51
CA LYS A 137 -11.92 -12.15 -5.74
C LYS A 137 -11.86 -11.47 -4.38
N TRP A 138 -10.77 -11.65 -3.64
CA TRP A 138 -10.61 -11.05 -2.32
C TRP A 138 -10.39 -9.54 -2.38
N MET A 139 -9.63 -9.06 -3.37
CA MET A 139 -9.44 -7.63 -3.60
C MET A 139 -10.78 -6.94 -3.88
N TRP A 140 -11.61 -7.45 -4.78
CA TRP A 140 -12.92 -6.88 -5.09
C TRP A 140 -13.95 -7.08 -3.97
N MET A 141 -13.76 -8.07 -3.09
CA MET A 141 -14.60 -8.30 -1.92
C MET A 141 -14.37 -7.28 -0.81
N ALA A 142 -13.16 -6.78 -0.66
CA ALA A 142 -12.77 -5.90 0.43
C ALA A 142 -13.44 -4.51 0.34
N ASP A 143 -13.55 -3.84 1.48
CA ASP A 143 -14.12 -2.50 1.59
C ASP A 143 -13.09 -1.47 2.08
N VAL A 144 -12.19 -1.85 2.98
CA VAL A 144 -11.19 -0.95 3.57
C VAL A 144 -9.85 -1.65 3.74
N LEU A 145 -8.78 -0.94 3.41
CA LEU A 145 -7.39 -1.35 3.64
C LEU A 145 -6.73 -0.42 4.65
N PRO A 146 -6.68 -0.78 5.94
CA PRO A 146 -5.85 -0.08 6.91
C PRO A 146 -4.37 -0.40 6.66
N VAL A 147 -3.57 0.62 6.39
CA VAL A 147 -2.13 0.48 6.13
C VAL A 147 -1.35 0.95 7.35
N THR A 148 -0.56 0.07 7.93
CA THR A 148 0.24 0.35 9.14
C THR A 148 1.74 0.40 8.89
N SER A 149 2.18 0.23 7.65
CA SER A 149 3.58 0.13 7.24
C SER A 149 4.45 1.26 7.78
N VAL A 150 5.66 0.91 8.21
CA VAL A 150 6.72 1.84 8.64
C VAL A 150 7.78 2.01 7.56
N GLN A 151 7.77 1.16 6.54
CA GLN A 151 8.63 1.27 5.37
C GLN A 151 7.87 0.89 4.10
N ASP A 152 7.84 1.81 3.15
CA ASP A 152 7.33 1.59 1.79
C ASP A 152 7.77 2.73 0.87
N PHE A 153 8.30 2.40 -0.29
CA PHE A 153 8.78 3.40 -1.25
C PHE A 153 7.79 3.70 -2.37
N PHE A 154 6.72 2.94 -2.47
CA PHE A 154 5.66 3.18 -3.42
C PHE A 154 4.29 2.70 -2.91
N GLY A 155 4.18 1.45 -2.46
CA GLY A 155 2.91 0.88 -2.00
C GLY A 155 2.07 0.29 -3.14
N GLY A 156 2.66 -0.55 -3.98
CA GLY A 156 1.94 -1.17 -5.10
C GLY A 156 0.67 -1.90 -4.67
N SER A 157 0.70 -2.61 -3.54
CA SER A 157 -0.48 -3.29 -2.98
C SER A 157 -1.62 -2.31 -2.58
N VAL A 158 -1.25 -1.09 -2.17
CA VAL A 158 -2.23 -0.02 -1.88
C VAL A 158 -2.86 0.47 -3.18
N VAL A 159 -2.06 0.66 -4.22
CA VAL A 159 -2.54 1.08 -5.55
C VAL A 159 -3.49 0.04 -6.15
N GLU A 160 -3.15 -1.25 -6.07
CA GLU A 160 -4.03 -2.34 -6.52
C GLU A 160 -5.36 -2.37 -5.75
N ALA A 161 -5.31 -2.19 -4.42
CA ALA A 161 -6.51 -2.12 -3.60
C ALA A 161 -7.40 -0.91 -3.98
N MET A 162 -6.83 0.28 -4.14
CA MET A 162 -7.56 1.46 -4.61
C MET A 162 -8.19 1.21 -5.98
N TYR A 163 -7.49 0.54 -6.88
CA TYR A 163 -8.03 0.21 -8.21
C TYR A 163 -9.26 -0.70 -8.13
N CYS A 164 -9.33 -1.57 -7.15
CA CYS A 164 -10.49 -2.41 -6.83
C CYS A 164 -11.57 -1.69 -6.01
N ASN A 165 -11.48 -0.37 -5.84
CA ASN A 165 -12.37 0.43 -4.99
C ASN A 165 -12.35 0.03 -3.51
N VAL A 166 -11.25 -0.51 -3.02
CA VAL A 166 -10.99 -0.67 -1.60
C VAL A 166 -10.51 0.66 -1.04
N VAL A 167 -11.21 1.19 -0.05
CA VAL A 167 -10.89 2.49 0.53
C VAL A 167 -9.60 2.38 1.35
N PRO A 168 -8.51 3.07 0.95
CA PRO A 168 -7.27 3.03 1.72
C PRO A 168 -7.43 3.87 2.99
N PHE A 169 -6.85 3.40 4.09
CA PHE A 169 -6.72 4.15 5.32
C PHE A 169 -5.25 4.21 5.69
N LEU A 170 -4.63 5.34 5.40
CA LEU A 170 -3.19 5.50 5.23
C LEU A 170 -2.56 6.29 6.38
N PRO A 171 -1.35 5.95 6.83
CA PRO A 171 -0.58 6.84 7.67
C PRO A 171 -0.06 8.02 6.84
N LYS A 172 -0.03 9.21 7.44
CA LYS A 172 0.46 10.43 6.77
C LYS A 172 1.99 10.45 6.68
N ARG A 173 2.55 9.42 6.06
CA ARG A 173 4.00 9.22 5.89
C ARG A 173 4.32 8.40 4.65
N LEU A 174 5.62 8.23 4.38
CA LEU A 174 6.16 7.44 3.28
C LEU A 174 5.71 7.99 1.91
N ALA A 175 5.51 7.11 0.93
CA ALA A 175 5.05 7.50 -0.40
C ALA A 175 3.52 7.71 -0.50
N TYR A 176 2.75 7.37 0.53
CA TYR A 176 1.29 7.35 0.45
C TYR A 176 0.64 8.71 0.15
N PRO A 177 1.16 9.85 0.67
CA PRO A 177 0.61 11.18 0.31
C PRO A 177 0.68 11.51 -1.18
N GLU A 178 1.58 10.85 -1.95
CA GLU A 178 1.71 11.08 -3.39
C GLU A 178 0.60 10.41 -4.22
N HIS A 179 -0.12 9.46 -3.63
CA HIS A 179 -1.21 8.75 -4.32
C HIS A 179 -2.51 9.55 -4.35
N ILE A 180 -2.78 10.32 -3.30
CA ILE A 180 -4.05 11.00 -3.05
C ILE A 180 -3.85 12.52 -3.13
N PRO A 181 -4.69 13.25 -3.87
CA PRO A 181 -4.63 14.72 -3.87
C PRO A 181 -4.80 15.30 -2.47
N ALA A 182 -4.08 16.40 -2.18
CA ALA A 182 -3.98 16.96 -0.83
C ALA A 182 -5.34 17.35 -0.21
N GLU A 183 -6.29 17.78 -1.04
CA GLU A 183 -7.65 18.15 -0.63
C GLU A 183 -8.45 16.97 -0.04
N PHE A 184 -8.05 15.73 -0.33
CA PHE A 184 -8.69 14.52 0.19
C PHE A 184 -7.91 13.88 1.35
N HIS A 185 -6.80 14.44 1.78
CA HIS A 185 -5.98 13.85 2.85
C HIS A 185 -6.78 13.66 4.15
N ALA A 186 -7.65 14.59 4.53
CA ALA A 186 -8.49 14.44 5.71
C ALA A 186 -9.40 13.19 5.65
N THR A 187 -9.76 12.76 4.43
CA THR A 187 -10.61 11.59 4.20
C THR A 187 -9.84 10.29 4.29
N PHE A 188 -8.60 10.22 3.80
CA PHE A 188 -7.89 8.95 3.64
C PHE A 188 -6.78 8.72 4.67
N PHE A 189 -6.31 9.78 5.36
CA PHE A 189 -5.16 9.67 6.24
C PHE A 189 -5.54 9.69 7.71
N TYR A 190 -4.68 9.08 8.51
CA TYR A 190 -4.75 9.08 9.96
C TYR A 190 -3.43 9.52 10.58
N ASP A 191 -3.51 10.05 11.80
CA ASP A 191 -2.40 10.18 12.74
C ASP A 191 -2.45 8.96 13.69
N GLU A 192 -1.30 8.48 14.18
CA GLU A 192 -1.23 7.22 14.94
C GLU A 192 -2.16 7.21 16.16
N GLU A 193 -2.31 8.36 16.81
CA GLU A 193 -3.15 8.54 18.02
C GLU A 193 -4.64 8.30 17.76
N ASP A 194 -5.10 8.53 16.53
CA ASP A 194 -6.52 8.42 16.19
C ASP A 194 -6.85 7.20 15.30
N PHE A 195 -5.87 6.35 15.02
CA PHE A 195 -5.99 5.20 14.12
C PHE A 195 -7.17 4.29 14.48
N ALA A 196 -7.23 3.81 15.73
CA ALA A 196 -8.27 2.89 16.17
C ALA A 196 -9.66 3.51 16.09
N ALA A 197 -9.84 4.74 16.60
CA ALA A 197 -11.11 5.43 16.60
C ALA A 197 -11.64 5.75 15.19
N LYS A 198 -10.73 6.17 14.30
CA LYS A 198 -11.09 6.44 12.90
C LYS A 198 -11.38 5.15 12.13
N LEU A 199 -10.62 4.07 12.37
CA LEU A 199 -10.88 2.77 11.74
C LEU A 199 -12.23 2.22 12.17
N GLN A 200 -12.57 2.29 13.47
CA GLN A 200 -13.88 1.91 13.98
C GLN A 200 -15.01 2.61 13.23
N ARG A 201 -14.95 3.93 13.10
CA ARG A 201 -15.98 4.73 12.39
C ARG A 201 -16.14 4.26 10.94
N ARG A 202 -15.03 3.97 10.24
CA ARG A 202 -15.07 3.47 8.86
C ARG A 202 -15.74 2.10 8.77
N ILE A 203 -15.39 1.18 9.67
CA ILE A 203 -15.99 -0.16 9.72
C ILE A 203 -17.50 -0.06 9.95
N MET A 204 -17.93 0.84 10.83
CA MET A 204 -19.35 1.03 11.13
C MET A 204 -20.12 1.68 9.97
N ASP A 205 -19.47 2.50 9.14
CA ASP A 205 -20.11 3.16 8.01
C ASP A 205 -19.72 2.49 6.66
N VAL A 206 -19.96 1.19 6.57
CA VAL A 206 -19.66 0.40 5.36
C VAL A 206 -20.37 0.92 4.11
N LYS A 207 -21.53 1.54 4.25
CA LYS A 207 -22.27 2.11 3.11
C LYS A 207 -21.50 3.26 2.49
N TYR A 208 -20.90 4.12 3.33
CA TYR A 208 -20.05 5.20 2.86
C TYR A 208 -18.80 4.68 2.14
N LEU A 209 -18.13 3.65 2.69
CA LEU A 209 -16.99 3.04 2.03
C LEU A 209 -17.32 2.55 0.60
N ARG A 210 -18.48 1.92 0.42
CA ARG A 210 -18.88 1.28 -0.84
C ARG A 210 -19.28 2.24 -1.96
N VAL A 211 -19.50 3.51 -1.65
CA VAL A 211 -19.83 4.52 -2.67
C VAL A 211 -18.61 5.39 -3.04
N MET A 212 -17.48 5.20 -2.37
CA MET A 212 -16.25 5.92 -2.68
C MET A 212 -15.61 5.34 -3.96
N ASP A 213 -15.26 6.23 -4.88
CA ASP A 213 -14.46 5.87 -6.06
C ASP A 213 -12.98 6.16 -5.77
N THR A 214 -12.23 5.13 -5.38
CA THR A 214 -10.79 5.21 -5.19
C THR A 214 -9.98 4.81 -6.42
N LYS A 215 -10.64 4.14 -7.38
CA LYS A 215 -10.02 3.74 -8.65
C LYS A 215 -9.45 4.92 -9.42
N GLN A 216 -10.11 6.08 -9.35
CA GLN A 216 -9.65 7.32 -10.00
C GLN A 216 -8.22 7.72 -9.58
N TYR A 217 -7.82 7.50 -8.34
CA TYR A 217 -6.49 7.83 -7.84
C TYR A 217 -5.41 6.81 -8.24
N ALA A 218 -5.81 5.56 -8.45
CA ALA A 218 -4.93 4.47 -8.83
C ALA A 218 -4.68 4.38 -10.33
N SER A 219 -5.68 4.72 -11.15
CA SER A 219 -5.67 4.49 -12.61
C SER A 219 -4.50 5.15 -13.33
N LYS A 220 -3.95 6.24 -12.80
CA LYS A 220 -2.76 6.91 -13.35
C LYS A 220 -1.51 6.01 -13.41
N TYR A 221 -1.45 4.97 -12.56
CA TYR A 221 -0.35 4.01 -12.49
C TYR A 221 -0.56 2.77 -13.35
N ASP A 222 -1.69 2.66 -14.05
CA ASP A 222 -1.90 1.56 -14.98
C ASP A 222 -0.85 1.59 -16.09
N TRP A 223 -0.34 0.40 -16.45
CA TRP A 223 0.70 0.27 -17.47
C TRP A 223 0.32 0.98 -18.77
N SER A 224 -0.93 0.91 -19.20
CA SER A 224 -1.37 1.57 -20.42
C SER A 224 -1.28 3.11 -20.40
N ASN A 225 -1.29 3.71 -19.20
CA ASN A 225 -1.10 5.15 -19.01
C ASN A 225 0.37 5.52 -18.80
N MET A 226 1.17 4.56 -18.31
CA MET A 226 2.57 4.79 -17.96
C MET A 226 3.56 4.48 -19.06
N VAL A 227 3.20 3.66 -20.05
CA VAL A 227 4.14 3.17 -21.08
C VAL A 227 4.81 4.32 -21.84
N SER A 228 4.08 5.34 -22.26
CA SER A 228 4.66 6.49 -22.96
C SER A 228 5.62 7.30 -22.08
N ILE A 229 5.33 7.40 -20.77
CA ILE A 229 6.19 8.08 -19.80
C ILE A 229 7.51 7.31 -19.62
N TYR A 230 7.43 5.97 -19.61
CA TYR A 230 8.61 5.11 -19.56
C TYR A 230 9.45 5.22 -20.83
N ASP A 231 8.80 5.16 -22.00
CA ASP A 231 9.50 5.30 -23.30
C ASP A 231 10.23 6.64 -23.39
N GLU A 232 9.54 7.75 -23.07
CA GLU A 232 10.16 9.08 -23.04
C GLU A 232 11.34 9.17 -22.06
N ALA A 233 11.20 8.55 -20.87
CA ALA A 233 12.26 8.53 -19.88
C ALA A 233 13.50 7.76 -20.39
N MET A 234 13.29 6.62 -21.06
CA MET A 234 14.38 5.82 -21.63
C MET A 234 15.03 6.50 -22.84
N GLU A 235 14.26 7.13 -23.72
CA GLU A 235 14.78 7.90 -24.86
C GLU A 235 15.64 9.08 -24.38
N LYS A 236 15.25 9.79 -23.33
CA LYS A 236 16.06 10.86 -22.71
C LYS A 236 17.40 10.34 -22.20
N VAL A 237 17.43 9.14 -21.60
CA VAL A 237 18.68 8.51 -21.13
C VAL A 237 19.57 8.15 -22.31
N ILE A 238 19.02 7.55 -23.37
CA ILE A 238 19.76 7.10 -24.57
C ILE A 238 20.31 8.32 -25.33
N SER A 239 19.53 9.39 -25.48
CA SER A 239 19.92 10.60 -26.17
C SER A 239 20.94 11.47 -25.42
N GLY A 240 21.29 11.10 -24.18
CA GLY A 240 22.20 11.89 -23.34
C GLY A 240 21.61 13.22 -22.86
N LEU A 241 20.30 13.42 -22.98
CA LEU A 241 19.58 14.62 -22.50
C LEU A 241 19.33 14.60 -20.99
N VAL A 242 19.68 13.52 -20.32
CA VAL A 242 19.72 13.43 -18.86
C VAL A 242 21.14 13.74 -18.42
N ASN A 243 21.44 15.02 -18.19
CA ASN A 243 22.71 15.51 -17.66
C ASN A 243 22.82 15.28 -16.15
#